data_7174f263200827aaaf8f500c749411fc
#
_entry.id   7174f263200827aaaf8f500c749411fc
#
_cell.length_a   1.000
_cell.length_b   1.000
_cell.length_c   1.000
_cell.angle_alpha   90.00
_cell.angle_beta   90.00
_cell.angle_gamma   90.00
#
_symmetry.space_group_name_H-M   'P 1'
#
loop_
_entity.id
_entity.type
_entity.pdbx_description
1 polymer ?
#
loop_
_entity_poly.entity_id
_entity_poly.type
_entity_poly.pdbx_seq_one_letter_code
_entity_poly.pdbx_strand_id
1 'polypeptide(L)'
;MPRDEREEDKKYMLTPEQESKIATAYERFRWAAKEAERLFDMPLVVRYSGGKDSDVILQLAKESGVSFRVTHNLTTADPPDNVYYIRRVFARLREEGIDCRIDVPRRSLWRIMRETLVIPSRVMRVCCGELKERRMADAPYIVTGVRWAESAGRRAKSGIAMVHAEHPSTSARYTGGEQVAAAAGLLTTDDASSRRLFEQCRMRGVRVLNPIIDWSDDDVWDYLHSRGIEGNPLYKEGWTRIGCVGCPLAGRRARELAFARYPKLYKAWHDAIAYVIERRKEMGNPMILMGRPVE
;
A
#
# COMPACT_ATOMS: atom_id res chain seq x y z
N MET A 1 -17.17 -2.26 -40.61
CA MET A 1 -16.75 -3.64 -40.37
C MET A 1 -16.77 -3.88 -38.88
N PRO A 2 -17.48 -4.88 -38.36
CA PRO A 2 -17.43 -5.21 -36.94
C PRO A 2 -16.02 -5.67 -36.60
N ARG A 3 -15.42 -5.08 -35.58
CA ARG A 3 -14.14 -5.54 -35.01
C ARG A 3 -14.37 -6.99 -34.55
N ASP A 4 -13.42 -7.86 -34.90
CA ASP A 4 -13.50 -9.28 -34.65
C ASP A 4 -13.44 -9.55 -33.14
N GLU A 5 -14.59 -9.76 -32.51
CA GLU A 5 -14.73 -10.09 -31.08
C GLU A 5 -13.84 -11.27 -30.67
N ARG A 6 -13.48 -12.14 -31.63
CA ARG A 6 -12.59 -13.30 -31.44
C ARG A 6 -11.13 -12.94 -31.27
N GLU A 7 -10.66 -11.77 -31.74
CA GLU A 7 -9.27 -11.31 -31.51
C GLU A 7 -9.14 -10.61 -30.14
N GLU A 8 -10.19 -9.95 -29.64
CA GLU A 8 -10.21 -9.36 -28.29
C GLU A 8 -10.22 -10.44 -27.21
N ASP A 9 -11.00 -11.51 -27.39
CA ASP A 9 -11.06 -12.64 -26.45
C ASP A 9 -9.70 -13.39 -26.33
N LYS A 10 -8.95 -13.52 -27.42
CA LYS A 10 -7.63 -14.14 -27.39
C LYS A 10 -6.56 -13.29 -26.69
N LYS A 11 -6.75 -12.00 -26.63
CA LYS A 11 -5.77 -11.05 -26.09
C LYS A 11 -5.59 -11.14 -24.57
N TYR A 12 -6.56 -11.69 -23.85
CA TYR A 12 -6.56 -11.75 -22.38
C TYR A 12 -6.66 -13.18 -21.83
N MET A 13 -6.29 -14.18 -22.63
CA MET A 13 -6.19 -15.57 -22.11
C MET A 13 -4.97 -15.66 -21.20
N LEU A 14 -5.21 -16.08 -19.96
CA LEU A 14 -4.15 -16.34 -18.99
C LEU A 14 -3.33 -17.58 -19.40
N THR A 15 -2.05 -17.53 -19.17
CA THR A 15 -1.17 -18.69 -19.35
C THR A 15 -1.37 -19.69 -18.22
N PRO A 16 -1.03 -20.99 -18.42
CA PRO A 16 -1.08 -21.98 -17.34
C PRO A 16 -0.25 -21.60 -16.11
N GLU A 17 0.86 -20.88 -16.30
CA GLU A 17 1.66 -20.35 -15.19
C GLU A 17 0.90 -19.29 -14.39
N GLN A 18 0.25 -18.36 -15.07
CA GLN A 18 -0.59 -17.32 -14.44
C GLN A 18 -1.78 -17.93 -13.71
N GLU A 19 -2.44 -18.94 -14.29
CA GLU A 19 -3.52 -19.68 -13.62
C GLU A 19 -3.03 -20.39 -12.35
N SER A 20 -1.83 -20.97 -12.38
CA SER A 20 -1.19 -21.58 -11.20
C SER A 20 -0.89 -20.54 -10.13
N LYS A 21 -0.40 -19.36 -10.51
CA LYS A 21 -0.16 -18.24 -9.58
C LYS A 21 -1.47 -17.75 -8.93
N ILE A 22 -2.57 -17.70 -9.69
CA ILE A 22 -3.89 -17.34 -9.18
C ILE A 22 -4.39 -18.38 -8.17
N ALA A 23 -4.29 -19.68 -8.51
CA ALA A 23 -4.67 -20.76 -7.60
C ALA A 23 -3.87 -20.71 -6.29
N THR A 24 -2.56 -20.47 -6.38
CA THR A 24 -1.67 -20.27 -5.23
C THR A 24 -2.09 -19.06 -4.38
N ALA A 25 -2.48 -17.95 -5.03
CA ALA A 25 -2.96 -16.78 -4.30
C ALA A 25 -4.27 -17.07 -3.53
N TYR A 26 -5.21 -17.84 -4.11
CA TYR A 26 -6.41 -18.26 -3.39
C TYR A 26 -6.09 -19.14 -2.19
N GLU A 27 -5.12 -20.05 -2.30
CA GLU A 27 -4.70 -20.88 -1.17
C GLU A 27 -4.08 -20.04 -0.05
N ARG A 28 -3.26 -19.04 -0.40
CA ARG A 28 -2.70 -18.07 0.54
C ARG A 28 -3.80 -17.31 1.29
N PHE A 29 -4.84 -16.85 0.58
CA PHE A 29 -5.98 -16.20 1.20
C PHE A 29 -6.74 -17.12 2.15
N ARG A 30 -7.06 -18.34 1.72
CA ARG A 30 -7.79 -19.31 2.55
C ARG A 30 -7.00 -19.71 3.79
N TRP A 31 -5.71 -19.91 3.64
CA TRP A 31 -4.82 -20.17 4.77
C TRP A 31 -4.80 -19.00 5.76
N ALA A 32 -4.57 -17.78 5.29
CA ALA A 32 -4.52 -16.61 6.15
C ALA A 32 -5.86 -16.28 6.81
N ALA A 33 -6.99 -16.55 6.14
CA ALA A 33 -8.33 -16.38 6.73
C ALA A 33 -8.57 -17.33 7.90
N LYS A 34 -8.16 -18.60 7.78
CA LYS A 34 -8.21 -19.57 8.90
C LYS A 34 -7.33 -19.13 10.07
N GLU A 35 -6.15 -18.57 9.79
CA GLU A 35 -5.25 -18.02 10.80
C GLU A 35 -5.85 -16.79 11.49
N ALA A 36 -6.47 -15.88 10.73
CA ALA A 36 -7.10 -14.67 11.25
C ALA A 36 -8.27 -15.01 12.19
N GLU A 37 -9.13 -15.94 11.77
CA GLU A 37 -10.22 -16.46 12.59
C GLU A 37 -9.69 -17.14 13.86
N ARG A 38 -8.75 -18.09 13.72
CA ARG A 38 -8.18 -18.83 14.85
C ARG A 38 -7.48 -17.95 15.89
N LEU A 39 -6.75 -16.91 15.45
CA LEU A 39 -5.92 -16.10 16.34
C LEU A 39 -6.63 -14.86 16.88
N PHE A 40 -7.56 -14.30 16.12
CA PHE A 40 -8.13 -12.98 16.39
C PHE A 40 -9.66 -12.96 16.40
N ASP A 41 -10.31 -14.05 15.97
CA ASP A 41 -11.78 -14.08 15.74
C ASP A 41 -12.24 -12.92 14.85
N MET A 42 -11.49 -12.66 13.78
CA MET A 42 -11.71 -11.51 12.89
C MET A 42 -11.49 -11.88 11.43
N PRO A 43 -12.23 -11.24 10.49
CA PRO A 43 -11.98 -11.40 9.07
C PRO A 43 -10.64 -10.76 8.65
N LEU A 44 -10.12 -11.15 7.50
CA LEU A 44 -8.97 -10.48 6.88
C LEU A 44 -9.29 -9.02 6.56
N VAL A 45 -8.29 -8.16 6.62
CA VAL A 45 -8.43 -6.74 6.27
C VAL A 45 -7.64 -6.43 5.01
N VAL A 46 -8.32 -6.30 3.88
CA VAL A 46 -7.71 -5.92 2.60
C VAL A 46 -7.41 -4.43 2.60
N ARG A 47 -6.11 -4.08 2.46
CA ARG A 47 -5.66 -2.69 2.37
C ARG A 47 -5.76 -2.21 0.93
N TYR A 48 -6.74 -1.37 0.66
CA TYR A 48 -7.04 -0.88 -0.67
C TYR A 48 -6.49 0.52 -0.90
N SER A 49 -5.63 0.69 -1.91
CA SER A 49 -4.98 1.96 -2.23
C SER A 49 -5.51 2.63 -3.51
N GLY A 50 -6.37 1.95 -4.27
CA GLY A 50 -6.85 2.39 -5.57
C GLY A 50 -5.84 2.22 -6.70
N GLY A 51 -4.73 1.50 -6.46
CA GLY A 51 -3.75 1.12 -7.48
C GLY A 51 -3.97 -0.31 -7.97
N LYS A 52 -3.41 -0.65 -9.14
CA LYS A 52 -3.57 -1.95 -9.82
C LYS A 52 -3.36 -3.17 -8.91
N ASP A 53 -2.33 -3.13 -8.08
CA ASP A 53 -2.02 -4.23 -7.17
C ASP A 53 -3.10 -4.40 -6.08
N SER A 54 -3.72 -3.29 -5.64
CA SER A 54 -4.85 -3.34 -4.71
C SER A 54 -6.16 -3.78 -5.37
N ASP A 55 -6.35 -3.50 -6.66
CA ASP A 55 -7.48 -4.03 -7.44
C ASP A 55 -7.36 -5.55 -7.57
N VAL A 56 -6.15 -6.07 -7.85
CA VAL A 56 -5.87 -7.51 -7.91
C VAL A 56 -6.19 -8.20 -6.58
N ILE A 57 -5.62 -7.73 -5.46
CA ILE A 57 -5.86 -8.41 -4.16
C ILE A 57 -7.31 -8.32 -3.71
N LEU A 58 -8.02 -7.26 -4.06
CA LEU A 58 -9.45 -7.15 -3.80
C LEU A 58 -10.25 -8.19 -4.57
N GLN A 59 -9.98 -8.33 -5.87
CA GLN A 59 -10.66 -9.30 -6.73
C GLN A 59 -10.32 -10.74 -6.30
N LEU A 60 -9.05 -11.04 -5.99
CA LEU A 60 -8.64 -12.33 -5.47
C LEU A 60 -9.31 -12.67 -4.12
N ALA A 61 -9.48 -11.69 -3.23
CA ALA A 61 -10.21 -11.88 -1.97
C ALA A 61 -11.66 -12.29 -2.22
N LYS A 62 -12.34 -11.64 -3.17
CA LYS A 62 -13.72 -11.99 -3.59
C LYS A 62 -13.77 -13.42 -4.15
N GLU A 63 -12.88 -13.75 -5.07
CA GLU A 63 -12.87 -15.05 -5.77
C GLU A 63 -12.43 -16.20 -4.86
N SER A 64 -11.59 -15.95 -3.85
CA SER A 64 -11.17 -16.98 -2.90
C SER A 64 -12.26 -17.45 -1.93
N GLY A 65 -13.37 -16.70 -1.83
CA GLY A 65 -14.52 -17.01 -1.00
C GLY A 65 -14.28 -16.85 0.51
N VAL A 66 -13.24 -16.11 0.92
CA VAL A 66 -12.93 -15.87 2.33
C VAL A 66 -13.70 -14.67 2.88
N SER A 67 -13.91 -14.64 4.21
CA SER A 67 -14.45 -13.47 4.88
C SER A 67 -13.39 -12.38 4.97
N PHE A 68 -13.71 -11.18 4.48
CA PHE A 68 -12.82 -10.03 4.54
C PHE A 68 -13.60 -8.71 4.64
N ARG A 69 -12.92 -7.68 5.09
CA ARG A 69 -13.34 -6.28 5.00
C ARG A 69 -12.28 -5.46 4.29
N VAL A 70 -12.65 -4.29 3.78
CA VAL A 70 -11.75 -3.43 3.00
C VAL A 70 -11.52 -2.11 3.71
N THR A 71 -10.26 -1.67 3.78
CA THR A 71 -9.95 -0.37 4.39
C THR A 71 -9.03 0.45 3.49
N HIS A 72 -9.27 1.76 3.46
CA HIS A 72 -8.41 2.74 2.83
C HIS A 72 -7.99 3.82 3.83
N ASN A 73 -6.69 4.12 3.91
CA ASN A 73 -6.17 5.20 4.74
C ASN A 73 -5.93 6.46 3.89
N LEU A 74 -6.73 7.51 4.11
CA LEU A 74 -6.47 8.82 3.51
C LEU A 74 -5.18 9.41 4.06
N THR A 75 -4.34 9.96 3.15
CA THR A 75 -3.08 10.60 3.51
C THR A 75 -3.13 12.13 3.47
N THR A 76 -4.25 12.69 2.97
CA THR A 76 -4.46 14.11 2.69
C THR A 76 -3.57 14.67 1.56
N ALA A 77 -2.66 13.86 1.03
CA ALA A 77 -1.88 14.13 -0.18
C ALA A 77 -2.24 13.16 -1.32
N ASP A 78 -3.35 12.43 -1.18
CA ASP A 78 -3.83 11.53 -2.23
C ASP A 78 -4.29 12.33 -3.45
N PRO A 79 -4.09 11.83 -4.68
CA PRO A 79 -4.70 12.40 -5.86
C PRO A 79 -6.23 12.42 -5.70
N PRO A 80 -6.92 13.56 -5.91
CA PRO A 80 -8.39 13.63 -5.81
C PRO A 80 -9.09 12.59 -6.68
N ASP A 81 -8.61 12.36 -7.91
CA ASP A 81 -9.18 11.36 -8.82
C ASP A 81 -9.10 9.94 -8.23
N ASN A 82 -8.00 9.61 -7.53
CA ASN A 82 -7.88 8.35 -6.82
C ASN A 82 -8.87 8.23 -5.66
N VAL A 83 -9.08 9.30 -4.90
CA VAL A 83 -10.07 9.30 -3.80
C VAL A 83 -11.48 9.07 -4.34
N TYR A 84 -11.85 9.70 -5.47
CA TYR A 84 -13.13 9.47 -6.13
C TYR A 84 -13.25 8.04 -6.68
N TYR A 85 -12.19 7.50 -7.25
CA TYR A 85 -12.15 6.11 -7.70
C TYR A 85 -12.42 5.15 -6.54
N ILE A 86 -11.70 5.28 -5.43
CA ILE A 86 -11.89 4.46 -4.23
C ILE A 86 -13.32 4.54 -3.69
N ARG A 87 -13.88 5.74 -3.63
CA ARG A 87 -15.27 5.93 -3.16
C ARG A 87 -16.27 5.18 -4.04
N ARG A 88 -16.08 5.20 -5.37
CA ARG A 88 -16.94 4.45 -6.30
C ARG A 88 -16.79 2.93 -6.12
N VAL A 89 -15.55 2.45 -5.97
CA VAL A 89 -15.30 1.03 -5.70
C VAL A 89 -15.97 0.63 -4.39
N PHE A 90 -15.80 1.41 -3.32
CA PHE A 90 -16.39 1.11 -2.01
C PHE A 90 -17.93 1.20 -2.00
N ALA A 91 -18.53 2.04 -2.83
CA ALA A 91 -19.98 2.06 -2.99
C ALA A 91 -20.49 0.72 -3.54
N ARG A 92 -19.88 0.22 -4.64
CA ARG A 92 -20.23 -1.08 -5.22
C ARG A 92 -20.01 -2.24 -4.24
N LEU A 93 -18.89 -2.24 -3.53
CA LEU A 93 -18.60 -3.30 -2.56
C LEU A 93 -19.63 -3.35 -1.42
N ARG A 94 -20.14 -2.19 -0.99
CA ARG A 94 -21.21 -2.13 0.03
C ARG A 94 -22.55 -2.67 -0.52
N GLU A 95 -22.85 -2.42 -1.78
CA GLU A 95 -24.01 -3.01 -2.47
C GLU A 95 -23.88 -4.54 -2.53
N GLU A 96 -22.65 -5.07 -2.62
CA GLU A 96 -22.34 -6.50 -2.54
C GLU A 96 -22.30 -7.02 -1.08
N GLY A 97 -22.57 -6.20 -0.08
CA GLY A 97 -22.55 -6.57 1.34
C GLY A 97 -21.17 -6.63 1.99
N ILE A 98 -20.14 -6.12 1.33
CA ILE A 98 -18.76 -6.10 1.85
C ILE A 98 -18.54 -4.85 2.71
N ASP A 99 -18.05 -5.05 3.94
CA ASP A 99 -17.71 -3.94 4.84
C ASP A 99 -16.51 -3.15 4.32
N CYS A 100 -16.70 -1.83 4.12
CA CYS A 100 -15.72 -0.92 3.57
C CYS A 100 -15.58 0.34 4.42
N ARG A 101 -14.35 0.63 4.87
CA ARG A 101 -14.07 1.82 5.68
C ARG A 101 -12.97 2.69 5.05
N ILE A 102 -13.22 4.00 5.01
CA ILE A 102 -12.20 5.02 4.70
C ILE A 102 -11.76 5.66 6.01
N ASP A 103 -10.49 5.47 6.36
CA ASP A 103 -9.89 6.05 7.55
C ASP A 103 -9.38 7.45 7.27
N VAL A 104 -10.04 8.43 7.88
CA VAL A 104 -9.65 9.84 7.79
C VAL A 104 -8.66 10.15 8.92
N PRO A 105 -7.47 10.69 8.63
CA PRO A 105 -6.49 11.00 9.66
C PRO A 105 -6.94 12.20 10.52
N ARG A 106 -6.64 12.19 11.81
CA ARG A 106 -6.88 13.32 12.70
C ARG A 106 -6.04 14.56 12.38
N ARG A 107 -4.86 14.33 11.76
CA ARG A 107 -3.91 15.37 11.34
C ARG A 107 -3.61 15.19 9.87
N SER A 108 -3.65 16.29 9.10
CA SER A 108 -3.22 16.26 7.72
C SER A 108 -1.69 16.12 7.64
N LEU A 109 -1.17 15.71 6.47
CA LEU A 109 0.27 15.70 6.20
C LEU A 109 0.90 17.06 6.50
N TRP A 110 0.24 18.14 6.07
CA TRP A 110 0.70 19.52 6.26
C TRP A 110 0.79 19.90 7.74
N ARG A 111 -0.17 19.49 8.54
CA ARG A 111 -0.16 19.69 9.98
C ARG A 111 0.95 18.87 10.65
N ILE A 112 1.14 17.62 10.27
CA ILE A 112 2.24 16.77 10.78
C ILE A 112 3.59 17.44 10.50
N MET A 113 3.83 17.91 9.26
CA MET A 113 5.08 18.60 8.91
C MET A 113 5.35 19.82 9.79
N ARG A 114 4.30 20.66 10.01
CA ARG A 114 4.43 21.87 10.83
C ARG A 114 4.64 21.59 12.31
N GLU A 115 3.97 20.57 12.85
CA GLU A 115 4.09 20.20 14.27
C GLU A 115 5.41 19.48 14.57
N THR A 116 5.89 18.64 13.66
CA THR A 116 7.14 17.89 13.85
C THR A 116 8.39 18.63 13.36
N LEU A 117 8.21 19.69 12.58
CA LEU A 117 9.26 20.40 11.85
C LEU A 117 10.13 19.46 10.99
N VAL A 118 9.52 18.42 10.44
CA VAL A 118 10.18 17.43 9.59
C VAL A 118 9.60 17.47 8.19
N ILE A 119 10.48 17.61 7.20
CA ILE A 119 10.13 17.45 5.78
C ILE A 119 10.28 15.96 5.43
N PRO A 120 9.21 15.31 4.94
CA PRO A 120 9.29 13.92 4.51
C PRO A 120 10.36 13.71 3.44
N SER A 121 11.16 12.67 3.60
CA SER A 121 12.21 12.30 2.66
C SER A 121 12.22 10.79 2.41
N ARG A 122 13.16 10.30 1.60
CA ARG A 122 13.34 8.86 1.40
C ARG A 122 13.74 8.13 2.68
N VAL A 123 14.43 8.80 3.58
CA VAL A 123 14.89 8.27 4.88
C VAL A 123 13.85 8.58 5.97
N MET A 124 13.40 9.83 6.05
CA MET A 124 12.46 10.32 7.06
C MET A 124 11.01 10.15 6.57
N ARG A 125 10.41 8.99 6.81
CA ARG A 125 9.09 8.61 6.33
C ARG A 125 7.98 8.88 7.36
N VAL A 126 8.03 10.00 8.06
CA VAL A 126 7.05 10.38 9.10
C VAL A 126 5.60 10.31 8.63
N CYS A 127 5.36 10.70 7.37
CA CYS A 127 4.02 10.66 6.77
C CYS A 127 3.47 9.23 6.64
N CYS A 128 4.29 8.24 6.26
CA CYS A 128 3.83 6.86 6.16
C CYS A 128 3.52 6.29 7.54
N GLY A 129 4.40 6.49 8.51
CA GLY A 129 4.18 6.04 9.89
C GLY A 129 2.89 6.60 10.50
N GLU A 130 2.65 7.90 10.34
CA GLU A 130 1.49 8.57 10.93
C GLU A 130 0.18 8.34 10.17
N LEU A 131 0.21 8.28 8.83
CA LEU A 131 -0.99 8.28 8.01
C LEU A 131 -1.38 6.90 7.50
N LYS A 132 -0.41 5.99 7.31
CA LYS A 132 -0.67 4.65 6.75
C LYS A 132 -0.45 3.53 7.75
N GLU A 133 0.65 3.57 8.51
CA GLU A 133 1.09 2.43 9.34
C GLU A 133 0.49 2.46 10.76
N ARG A 134 0.27 3.64 11.35
CA ARG A 134 -0.24 3.78 12.72
C ARG A 134 -1.62 3.16 12.95
N ARG A 135 -2.46 3.09 11.91
CA ARG A 135 -3.82 2.53 11.98
C ARG A 135 -3.89 1.04 11.68
N MET A 136 -2.75 0.37 11.59
CA MET A 136 -2.71 -1.08 11.46
C MET A 136 -3.11 -1.81 12.76
N ALA A 137 -3.08 -1.12 13.91
CA ALA A 137 -3.45 -1.69 15.21
C ALA A 137 -4.91 -2.19 15.29
N ASP A 138 -5.82 -1.60 14.50
CA ASP A 138 -7.24 -2.01 14.44
C ASP A 138 -7.46 -3.21 13.51
N ALA A 139 -6.42 -3.73 12.87
CA ALA A 139 -6.48 -4.77 11.87
C ALA A 139 -5.34 -5.78 12.11
N PRO A 140 -5.55 -6.79 12.94
CA PRO A 140 -4.48 -7.70 13.36
C PRO A 140 -3.97 -8.60 12.23
N TYR A 141 -4.77 -8.82 11.19
CA TYR A 141 -4.33 -9.56 10.00
C TYR A 141 -4.72 -8.80 8.73
N ILE A 142 -3.72 -8.21 8.06
CA ILE A 142 -3.91 -7.37 6.87
C ILE A 142 -3.41 -8.06 5.60
N VAL A 143 -4.04 -7.73 4.48
CA VAL A 143 -3.61 -8.15 3.14
C VAL A 143 -3.12 -6.94 2.37
N THR A 144 -1.93 -7.05 1.76
CA THR A 144 -1.34 -5.99 0.94
C THR A 144 -0.91 -6.50 -0.43
N GLY A 145 -0.92 -5.62 -1.42
CA GLY A 145 -0.47 -5.90 -2.79
C GLY A 145 1.03 -5.69 -2.99
N VAL A 146 1.85 -6.01 -2.00
CA VAL A 146 3.31 -5.88 -2.09
C VAL A 146 3.88 -6.98 -2.99
N ARG A 147 4.80 -6.61 -3.89
CA ARG A 147 5.46 -7.56 -4.82
C ARG A 147 6.97 -7.39 -4.81
N TRP A 148 7.69 -8.49 -5.00
CA TRP A 148 9.15 -8.49 -5.14
C TRP A 148 9.62 -7.72 -6.38
N ALA A 149 8.81 -7.73 -7.44
CA ALA A 149 9.10 -7.02 -8.69
C ALA A 149 9.19 -5.48 -8.53
N GLU A 150 8.59 -4.90 -7.48
CA GLU A 150 8.57 -3.45 -7.30
C GLU A 150 9.93 -2.85 -6.94
N SER A 151 10.78 -3.55 -6.22
CA SER A 151 12.14 -3.12 -5.88
C SER A 151 12.98 -4.22 -5.21
N ALA A 152 14.31 -4.10 -5.33
CA ALA A 152 15.27 -4.96 -4.61
C ALA A 152 15.06 -4.91 -3.08
N GLY A 153 14.73 -3.74 -2.53
CA GLY A 153 14.44 -3.59 -1.11
C GLY A 153 13.19 -4.37 -0.65
N ARG A 154 12.17 -4.48 -1.51
CA ARG A 154 11.00 -5.32 -1.24
C ARG A 154 11.36 -6.80 -1.28
N ARG A 155 12.14 -7.22 -2.28
CA ARG A 155 12.62 -8.60 -2.38
C ARG A 155 13.39 -9.04 -1.15
N ALA A 156 14.21 -8.17 -0.57
CA ALA A 156 15.03 -8.47 0.60
C ALA A 156 14.24 -8.48 1.93
N LYS A 157 13.14 -7.72 2.02
CA LYS A 157 12.47 -7.43 3.30
C LYS A 157 11.01 -7.86 3.39
N SER A 158 10.44 -8.42 2.32
CA SER A 158 9.04 -8.85 2.28
C SER A 158 8.92 -10.31 1.90
N GLY A 159 8.03 -11.03 2.57
CA GLY A 159 7.68 -12.41 2.29
C GLY A 159 6.20 -12.58 1.96
N ILE A 160 5.80 -13.82 1.70
CA ILE A 160 4.41 -14.24 1.48
C ILE A 160 3.55 -13.82 2.66
N ALA A 161 4.03 -14.10 3.88
CA ALA A 161 3.44 -13.60 5.11
C ALA A 161 4.52 -13.08 6.06
N MET A 162 4.15 -12.13 6.92
CA MET A 162 5.06 -11.47 7.85
C MET A 162 4.34 -11.18 9.17
N VAL A 163 5.09 -11.16 10.27
CA VAL A 163 4.63 -10.65 11.56
C VAL A 163 5.40 -9.39 11.89
N HIS A 164 4.71 -8.25 11.96
CA HIS A 164 5.28 -7.02 12.46
C HIS A 164 5.06 -6.94 13.96
N ALA A 165 6.14 -6.86 14.73
CA ALA A 165 6.07 -6.70 16.18
C ALA A 165 5.24 -5.47 16.57
N GLU A 166 4.51 -5.53 17.69
CA GLU A 166 3.89 -4.36 18.29
C GLU A 166 4.97 -3.33 18.59
N HIS A 167 4.81 -2.13 18.06
CA HIS A 167 5.81 -1.09 18.22
C HIS A 167 5.89 -0.57 19.67
N PRO A 168 7.09 -0.45 20.24
CA PRO A 168 7.30 0.45 21.36
C PRO A 168 6.95 1.88 20.95
N SER A 169 6.58 2.69 21.92
CA SER A 169 6.03 4.04 21.81
C SER A 169 6.56 4.91 20.67
N THR A 170 5.74 5.84 20.20
CA THR A 170 5.93 6.78 19.09
C THR A 170 7.25 7.55 19.10
N SER A 171 7.91 7.74 20.26
CA SER A 171 9.19 8.47 20.40
C SER A 171 10.39 7.70 19.83
N ALA A 172 10.36 6.39 19.78
CA ALA A 172 11.44 5.58 19.19
C ALA A 172 11.49 5.58 17.66
N ARG A 173 10.44 6.08 16.99
CA ARG A 173 10.32 6.06 15.52
C ARG A 173 11.09 7.14 14.79
N TYR A 174 11.55 8.16 15.51
CA TYR A 174 12.17 9.34 14.91
C TYR A 174 13.69 9.34 14.96
N THR A 175 14.29 8.38 15.63
CA THR A 175 15.75 8.28 15.79
C THR A 175 16.32 7.21 14.88
N GLY A 176 16.59 7.58 13.62
CA GLY A 176 17.51 6.84 12.74
C GLY A 176 16.93 5.62 12.02
N GLY A 177 17.14 5.57 10.76
CA GLY A 177 17.01 4.66 9.65
C GLY A 177 16.87 3.12 9.80
N GLU A 178 16.71 2.57 10.97
CA GLU A 178 16.63 1.13 11.23
C GLU A 178 15.24 0.60 11.61
N GLN A 179 14.22 1.42 11.46
CA GLN A 179 12.88 1.03 11.89
C GLN A 179 11.91 0.75 10.73
N VAL A 180 12.32 -0.07 9.82
CA VAL A 180 11.42 -1.09 9.35
C VAL A 180 11.36 -2.09 10.50
N ALA A 181 10.21 -2.18 11.19
CA ALA A 181 10.01 -3.20 12.21
C ALA A 181 10.57 -4.50 11.66
N ALA A 182 11.59 -5.04 12.32
CA ALA A 182 12.13 -6.31 11.92
C ALA A 182 10.93 -7.25 11.85
N ALA A 183 10.67 -7.82 10.67
CA ALA A 183 9.66 -8.85 10.56
C ALA A 183 10.13 -9.95 11.48
N ALA A 184 9.42 -10.13 12.57
CA ALA A 184 9.82 -11.06 13.62
C ALA A 184 9.59 -12.50 13.17
N GLY A 185 8.70 -12.69 12.19
CA GLY A 185 8.50 -13.92 11.44
C GLY A 185 8.32 -13.57 9.97
N LEU A 186 9.05 -14.24 9.09
CA LEU A 186 9.00 -14.03 7.64
C LEU A 186 8.80 -15.37 6.95
N LEU A 187 7.67 -15.53 6.26
CA LEU A 187 7.40 -16.68 5.40
C LEU A 187 7.82 -16.34 3.96
N THR A 188 8.86 -16.97 3.45
CA THR A 188 9.40 -16.75 2.10
C THR A 188 9.11 -17.87 1.13
N THR A 189 8.82 -19.06 1.64
CA THR A 189 8.49 -20.26 0.87
C THR A 189 7.10 -20.76 1.23
N ASP A 190 6.39 -21.33 0.27
CA ASP A 190 4.98 -21.72 0.41
C ASP A 190 4.83 -23.23 0.66
N ASP A 191 5.81 -23.84 1.33
CA ASP A 191 5.76 -25.24 1.71
C ASP A 191 5.09 -25.47 3.08
N ALA A 192 4.58 -26.67 3.30
CA ALA A 192 3.85 -27.02 4.51
C ALA A 192 4.68 -26.91 5.80
N SER A 193 5.99 -27.14 5.74
CA SER A 193 6.88 -27.05 6.89
C SER A 193 7.10 -25.61 7.31
N SER A 194 7.38 -24.75 6.34
CA SER A 194 7.53 -23.29 6.56
C SER A 194 6.25 -22.65 7.08
N ARG A 195 5.08 -23.04 6.54
CA ARG A 195 3.78 -22.59 7.06
C ARG A 195 3.56 -22.99 8.52
N ARG A 196 3.84 -24.25 8.90
CA ARG A 196 3.72 -24.71 10.30
C ARG A 196 4.63 -23.94 11.26
N LEU A 197 5.87 -23.65 10.86
CA LEU A 197 6.78 -22.84 11.66
C LEU A 197 6.26 -21.42 11.85
N PHE A 198 5.71 -20.82 10.80
CA PHE A 198 5.12 -19.48 10.85
C PHE A 198 3.87 -19.45 11.74
N GLU A 199 3.00 -20.47 11.66
CA GLU A 199 1.80 -20.62 12.50
C GLU A 199 2.13 -20.75 13.98
N GLN A 200 3.24 -21.41 14.31
CA GLN A 200 3.74 -21.57 15.68
C GLN A 200 4.39 -20.29 16.23
N CYS A 201 4.63 -19.29 15.38
CA CYS A 201 5.19 -18.01 15.80
C CYS A 201 4.26 -17.33 16.80
N ARG A 202 4.62 -17.31 18.09
CA ARG A 202 3.83 -16.72 19.19
C ARG A 202 4.02 -15.21 19.33
N MET A 203 4.67 -14.56 18.38
CA MET A 203 4.91 -13.12 18.47
C MET A 203 3.61 -12.34 18.35
N ARG A 204 3.40 -11.43 19.29
CA ARG A 204 2.33 -10.45 19.22
C ARG A 204 2.66 -9.40 18.17
N GLY A 205 1.70 -9.05 17.36
CA GLY A 205 1.87 -8.03 16.32
C GLY A 205 0.86 -8.17 15.19
N VAL A 206 0.97 -7.26 14.23
CA VAL A 206 0.14 -7.28 13.03
C VAL A 206 0.69 -8.31 12.06
N ARG A 207 -0.14 -9.25 11.64
CA ARG A 207 0.19 -10.18 10.57
C ARG A 207 -0.14 -9.58 9.21
N VAL A 208 0.73 -9.80 8.25
CA VAL A 208 0.60 -9.28 6.88
C VAL A 208 0.67 -10.44 5.91
N LEU A 209 -0.33 -10.55 5.05
CA LEU A 209 -0.30 -11.42 3.88
C LEU A 209 0.00 -10.59 2.62
N ASN A 210 0.92 -11.08 1.78
CA ASN A 210 1.21 -10.57 0.46
C ASN A 210 0.91 -11.65 -0.58
N PRO A 211 -0.35 -11.86 -0.98
CA PRO A 211 -0.75 -13.04 -1.76
C PRO A 211 -0.16 -13.07 -3.17
N ILE A 212 0.22 -11.92 -3.70
CA ILE A 212 0.78 -11.73 -5.05
C ILE A 212 2.26 -11.34 -5.02
N ILE A 213 2.99 -11.71 -3.97
CA ILE A 213 4.38 -11.28 -3.72
C ILE A 213 5.33 -11.61 -4.89
N ASP A 214 5.09 -12.71 -5.57
CA ASP A 214 5.87 -13.29 -6.66
C ASP A 214 5.36 -12.91 -8.06
N TRP A 215 4.31 -12.08 -8.16
CA TRP A 215 3.74 -11.65 -9.43
C TRP A 215 4.57 -10.56 -10.11
N SER A 216 4.69 -10.64 -11.44
CA SER A 216 5.23 -9.59 -12.31
C SER A 216 4.21 -8.45 -12.55
N ASP A 217 4.62 -7.41 -13.27
CA ASP A 217 3.68 -6.38 -13.73
C ASP A 217 2.72 -6.92 -14.79
N ASP A 218 3.18 -7.82 -15.65
CA ASP A 218 2.35 -8.47 -16.67
C ASP A 218 1.30 -9.37 -16.03
N ASP A 219 1.67 -10.20 -15.03
CA ASP A 219 0.70 -11.01 -14.28
C ASP A 219 -0.44 -10.17 -13.68
N VAL A 220 -0.10 -8.98 -13.16
CA VAL A 220 -1.07 -8.06 -12.57
C VAL A 220 -2.05 -7.53 -13.62
N TRP A 221 -1.54 -7.06 -14.75
CA TRP A 221 -2.38 -6.48 -15.79
C TRP A 221 -3.19 -7.53 -16.54
N ASP A 222 -2.59 -8.68 -16.88
CA ASP A 222 -3.28 -9.77 -17.55
C ASP A 222 -4.42 -10.31 -16.70
N TYR A 223 -4.19 -10.46 -15.38
CA TYR A 223 -5.25 -10.84 -14.46
C TYR A 223 -6.39 -9.82 -14.43
N LEU A 224 -6.10 -8.53 -14.28
CA LEU A 224 -7.15 -7.49 -14.26
C LEU A 224 -7.95 -7.48 -15.56
N HIS A 225 -7.26 -7.53 -16.71
CA HIS A 225 -7.91 -7.56 -18.01
C HIS A 225 -8.76 -8.82 -18.21
N SER A 226 -8.29 -9.99 -17.77
CA SER A 226 -9.06 -11.24 -17.85
C SER A 226 -10.37 -11.21 -17.03
N ARG A 227 -10.46 -10.28 -16.05
CA ARG A 227 -11.66 -10.05 -15.23
C ARG A 227 -12.46 -8.82 -15.66
N GLY A 228 -12.10 -8.19 -16.79
CA GLY A 228 -12.76 -6.98 -17.27
C GLY A 228 -12.54 -5.76 -16.36
N ILE A 229 -11.48 -5.77 -15.55
CA ILE A 229 -11.16 -4.67 -14.62
C ILE A 229 -10.18 -3.71 -15.28
N GLU A 230 -10.68 -2.54 -15.66
CA GLU A 230 -9.84 -1.51 -16.30
C GLU A 230 -8.84 -0.82 -15.34
N GLY A 231 -9.08 -0.95 -14.03
CA GLY A 231 -8.29 -0.27 -13.00
C GLY A 231 -8.58 1.23 -12.87
N ASN A 232 -7.69 1.91 -12.18
CA ASN A 232 -7.82 3.35 -11.94
C ASN A 232 -7.58 4.16 -13.22
N PRO A 233 -8.45 5.13 -13.56
CA PRO A 233 -8.32 5.95 -14.78
C PRO A 233 -6.97 6.67 -14.93
N LEU A 234 -6.28 6.98 -13.85
CA LEU A 234 -4.97 7.63 -13.89
C LEU A 234 -3.91 6.82 -14.67
N TYR A 235 -4.06 5.49 -14.76
CA TYR A 235 -3.15 4.68 -15.59
C TYR A 235 -3.28 5.00 -17.08
N LYS A 236 -4.51 5.34 -17.55
CA LYS A 236 -4.74 5.77 -18.94
C LYS A 236 -4.12 7.15 -19.23
N GLU A 237 -3.85 7.95 -18.20
CA GLU A 237 -3.16 9.24 -18.28
C GLU A 237 -1.62 9.11 -18.18
N GLY A 238 -1.08 7.91 -18.26
CA GLY A 238 0.37 7.65 -18.24
C GLY A 238 0.99 7.52 -16.86
N TRP A 239 0.17 7.38 -15.80
CA TRP A 239 0.68 7.07 -14.46
C TRP A 239 1.12 5.62 -14.40
N THR A 240 2.34 5.36 -13.96
CA THR A 240 2.87 4.00 -13.75
C THR A 240 2.60 3.47 -12.35
N ARG A 241 2.35 4.38 -11.40
CA ARG A 241 2.06 4.07 -10.00
C ARG A 241 1.17 5.15 -9.41
N ILE A 242 0.15 4.74 -8.66
CA ILE A 242 -0.72 5.63 -7.91
C ILE A 242 -0.24 5.72 -6.46
N GLY A 243 -0.06 6.92 -5.97
CA GLY A 243 0.39 7.20 -4.59
C GLY A 243 0.23 8.68 -4.25
N CYS A 244 0.70 9.08 -3.07
CA CYS A 244 0.60 10.47 -2.63
C CYS A 244 1.26 11.43 -3.62
N VAL A 245 0.60 12.54 -3.93
CA VAL A 245 1.17 13.64 -4.73
C VAL A 245 2.39 14.21 -4.00
N GLY A 246 3.49 14.40 -4.71
CA GLY A 246 4.73 14.90 -4.12
C GLY A 246 5.50 13.90 -3.25
N CYS A 247 5.16 12.62 -3.27
CA CYS A 247 5.83 11.59 -2.46
C CYS A 247 7.35 11.55 -2.74
N PRO A 248 8.20 11.67 -1.72
CA PRO A 248 9.66 11.63 -1.90
C PRO A 248 10.17 10.29 -2.47
N LEU A 249 9.40 9.21 -2.30
CA LEU A 249 9.72 7.89 -2.86
C LEU A 249 9.42 7.79 -4.36
N ALA A 250 8.58 8.67 -4.90
CA ALA A 250 8.33 8.72 -6.33
C ALA A 250 9.53 9.26 -7.10
N GLY A 251 9.73 8.79 -8.32
CA GLY A 251 10.74 9.33 -9.22
C GLY A 251 10.46 10.80 -9.56
N ARG A 252 11.50 11.52 -10.03
CA ARG A 252 11.40 12.95 -10.36
C ARG A 252 10.27 13.21 -11.36
N ARG A 253 10.27 12.51 -12.49
CA ARG A 253 9.25 12.67 -13.55
C ARG A 253 7.82 12.42 -13.03
N ALA A 254 7.61 11.41 -12.19
CA ALA A 254 6.31 11.12 -11.61
C ALA A 254 5.83 12.22 -10.65
N ARG A 255 6.75 12.85 -9.90
CA ARG A 255 6.40 13.99 -9.04
C ARG A 255 6.06 15.23 -9.85
N GLU A 256 6.82 15.52 -10.90
CA GLU A 256 6.56 16.65 -11.81
C GLU A 256 5.18 16.50 -12.47
N LEU A 257 4.85 15.30 -12.98
CA LEU A 257 3.53 15.00 -13.53
C LEU A 257 2.43 15.21 -12.49
N ALA A 258 2.62 14.69 -11.29
CA ALA A 258 1.65 14.82 -10.21
C ALA A 258 1.44 16.28 -9.77
N PHE A 259 2.50 17.06 -9.68
CA PHE A 259 2.41 18.48 -9.32
C PHE A 259 1.77 19.31 -10.42
N ALA A 260 2.06 19.05 -11.69
CA ALA A 260 1.41 19.69 -12.82
C ALA A 260 -0.11 19.41 -12.83
N ARG A 261 -0.51 18.18 -12.54
CA ARG A 261 -1.92 17.76 -12.50
C ARG A 261 -2.67 18.33 -11.29
N TYR A 262 -1.99 18.51 -10.14
CA TYR A 262 -2.59 18.93 -8.87
C TYR A 262 -1.89 20.16 -8.26
N PRO A 263 -2.03 21.36 -8.88
CA PRO A 263 -1.30 22.56 -8.44
C PRO A 263 -1.67 23.01 -7.02
N LYS A 264 -2.88 22.73 -6.54
CA LYS A 264 -3.27 23.02 -5.15
C LYS A 264 -2.48 22.18 -4.14
N LEU A 265 -2.18 20.92 -4.47
CA LEU A 265 -1.35 20.06 -3.63
C LEU A 265 0.13 20.45 -3.72
N TYR A 266 0.60 20.88 -4.89
CA TYR A 266 1.93 21.50 -5.03
C TYR A 266 2.09 22.71 -4.10
N LYS A 267 1.11 23.64 -4.14
CA LYS A 267 1.12 24.80 -3.25
C LYS A 267 1.14 24.41 -1.77
N ALA A 268 0.34 23.42 -1.37
CA ALA A 268 0.31 22.94 0.01
C ALA A 268 1.65 22.33 0.47
N TRP A 269 2.36 21.62 -0.42
CA TRP A 269 3.72 21.15 -0.19
C TRP A 269 4.69 22.30 0.00
N HIS A 270 4.67 23.29 -0.93
CA HIS A 270 5.55 24.44 -0.88
C HIS A 270 5.34 25.22 0.42
N ASP A 271 4.10 25.57 0.77
CA ASP A 271 3.77 26.32 1.98
C ASP A 271 4.19 25.60 3.26
N ALA A 272 4.04 24.27 3.29
CA ALA A 272 4.46 23.47 4.46
C ALA A 272 5.97 23.37 4.57
N ILE A 273 6.69 23.22 3.46
CA ILE A 273 8.16 23.18 3.43
C ILE A 273 8.73 24.53 3.85
N ALA A 274 8.24 25.64 3.26
CA ALA A 274 8.68 26.99 3.61
C ALA A 274 8.50 27.28 5.11
N TYR A 275 7.33 26.92 5.67
CA TYR A 275 7.08 27.05 7.10
C TYR A 275 8.10 26.27 7.95
N VAL A 276 8.40 25.02 7.59
CA VAL A 276 9.36 24.20 8.34
C VAL A 276 10.77 24.80 8.29
N ILE A 277 11.20 25.27 7.13
CA ILE A 277 12.52 25.90 6.94
C ILE A 277 12.64 27.14 7.83
N GLU A 278 11.68 28.05 7.73
CA GLU A 278 11.68 29.31 8.48
C GLU A 278 11.64 29.07 9.99
N ARG A 279 10.73 28.19 10.44
CA ARG A 279 10.60 27.90 11.87
C ARG A 279 11.85 27.26 12.46
N ARG A 280 12.53 26.38 11.73
CA ARG A 280 13.79 25.80 12.17
C ARG A 280 14.92 26.82 12.22
N LYS A 281 14.94 27.78 11.28
CA LYS A 281 15.89 28.90 11.28
C LYS A 281 15.70 29.78 12.51
N GLU A 282 14.46 30.19 12.83
CA GLU A 282 14.13 30.95 14.04
C GLU A 282 14.56 30.24 15.33
N MET A 283 14.49 28.92 15.38
CA MET A 283 14.90 28.10 16.52
C MET A 283 16.41 27.85 16.61
N GLY A 284 17.23 28.47 15.74
CA GLY A 284 18.67 28.24 15.68
C GLY A 284 19.09 26.85 15.19
N ASN A 285 18.18 26.10 14.57
CA ASN A 285 18.44 24.76 14.05
C ASN A 285 18.05 24.67 12.55
N PRO A 286 18.75 25.42 11.67
CA PRO A 286 18.42 25.48 10.25
C PRO A 286 18.56 24.12 9.59
N MET A 287 17.79 23.90 8.53
CA MET A 287 17.95 22.70 7.69
C MET A 287 19.27 22.80 6.92
N ILE A 288 20.01 21.69 6.89
CA ILE A 288 21.25 21.57 6.14
C ILE A 288 21.02 20.69 4.93
N LEU A 289 21.32 21.19 3.73
CA LEU A 289 21.32 20.43 2.50
C LEU A 289 22.73 20.49 1.90
N MET A 290 23.33 19.32 1.67
CA MET A 290 24.71 19.20 1.15
C MET A 290 25.75 20.03 1.97
N GLY A 291 25.59 20.05 3.29
CA GLY A 291 26.49 20.77 4.19
C GLY A 291 26.27 22.30 4.25
N ARG A 292 25.24 22.84 3.62
CA ARG A 292 24.88 24.26 3.66
C ARG A 292 23.49 24.46 4.24
N PRO A 293 23.25 25.52 5.04
CA PRO A 293 21.90 25.91 5.44
C PRO A 293 21.01 26.15 4.24
N VAL A 294 19.74 25.74 4.34
CA VAL A 294 18.73 26.06 3.34
C VAL A 294 18.18 27.45 3.67
N GLU A 295 18.34 28.37 2.76
CA GLU A 295 17.81 29.74 2.85
C GLU A 295 16.31 29.81 2.54
#